data_254036b3eca6c02599b620c0e1b3ae1e
#
_entry.id   254036b3eca6c02599b620c0e1b3ae1e
#
_cell.length_a   1.000
_cell.length_b   1.000
_cell.length_c   1.000
_cell.angle_alpha   90.00
_cell.angle_beta   90.00
_cell.angle_gamma   90.00
#
_symmetry.space_group_name_H-M   'P 1'
#
loop_
_entity.id
_entity.type
_entity.pdbx_description
1 polymer ?
#
loop_
_entity_poly.entity_id
_entity_poly.type
_entity_poly.pdbx_seq_one_letter_code
_entity_poly.pdbx_strand_id
1 'polypeptide(L)'
;MHSERASEDVYIFTSERYAQVTASLIVSGSVGILVDTLPFPSETVQIAMLARKRCPDGVRFIIYTGHEADHVYGAFLFPKAEIIAHEMTREILRERGFAALEKAKEQSPELAPVKLRLPTFTLSSGSITLRLPGKTLEIFHTPGHTADCLSVLLHEERLLFAGDTVMGLPSIVNGDPEQLKQSLEKISSLSLDSIIQGHGEIILKGEIKDSLRRQIGYIDSLHNKIQKLIESGGSRDDARAITIEQCGLSRVLLGGIAVQLHTANALATYDRLVAQKRAGQSAKKKAAVNQSRAKRSTTTQHKKGKAPAAGSKETAKKSKATVAKSKARTTKRK
;
A
#
# COMPACT_ATOMS: atom_id res chain seq x y z
N MET A 1 -6.55 -3.44 -26.41
CA MET A 1 -7.21 -2.81 -25.26
C MET A 1 -8.71 -2.93 -25.43
N HIS A 2 -9.37 -3.54 -24.47
CA HIS A 2 -10.82 -3.55 -24.37
C HIS A 2 -11.31 -2.25 -23.75
N SER A 3 -12.45 -1.72 -24.20
CA SER A 3 -13.06 -0.54 -23.58
C SER A 3 -14.55 -0.76 -23.40
N GLU A 4 -15.05 -0.44 -22.25
CA GLU A 4 -16.47 -0.56 -21.90
C GLU A 4 -16.99 0.71 -21.22
N ARG A 5 -18.30 0.86 -21.19
CA ARG A 5 -18.95 2.01 -20.59
C ARG A 5 -19.70 1.55 -19.32
N ALA A 6 -19.19 1.92 -18.16
CA ALA A 6 -19.81 1.55 -16.88
C ALA A 6 -21.07 2.36 -16.60
N SER A 7 -21.10 3.63 -17.06
CA SER A 7 -22.27 4.52 -16.98
C SER A 7 -22.25 5.55 -18.10
N GLU A 8 -23.18 6.51 -18.09
CA GLU A 8 -23.24 7.55 -19.14
C GLU A 8 -21.91 8.33 -19.30
N ASP A 9 -21.23 8.57 -18.18
CA ASP A 9 -20.05 9.43 -18.10
C ASP A 9 -18.77 8.69 -17.66
N VAL A 10 -18.82 7.36 -17.52
CA VAL A 10 -17.66 6.57 -17.05
C VAL A 10 -17.28 5.52 -18.10
N TYR A 11 -16.04 5.60 -18.55
CA TYR A 11 -15.41 4.69 -19.50
C TYR A 11 -14.27 3.96 -18.82
N ILE A 12 -14.22 2.63 -18.96
CA ILE A 12 -13.20 1.75 -18.41
C ILE A 12 -12.41 1.17 -19.56
N PHE A 13 -11.09 1.13 -19.38
CA PHE A 13 -10.13 0.61 -20.35
C PHE A 13 -9.34 -0.51 -19.67
N THR A 14 -9.40 -1.69 -20.24
CA THR A 14 -8.66 -2.86 -19.75
C THR A 14 -7.57 -3.22 -20.75
N SER A 15 -6.34 -3.27 -20.29
CA SER A 15 -5.20 -3.69 -21.11
C SER A 15 -5.33 -5.16 -21.49
N GLU A 16 -5.18 -5.48 -22.77
CA GLU A 16 -5.05 -6.85 -23.27
C GLU A 16 -3.59 -7.30 -23.31
N ARG A 17 -2.66 -6.39 -23.00
CA ARG A 17 -1.22 -6.61 -23.11
C ARG A 17 -0.54 -6.82 -21.77
N TYR A 18 -1.16 -6.35 -20.67
CA TYR A 18 -0.56 -6.42 -19.36
C TYR A 18 -1.59 -6.73 -18.28
N ALA A 19 -1.68 -7.99 -17.89
CA ALA A 19 -2.37 -8.46 -16.69
C ALA A 19 -3.80 -7.94 -16.49
N GLN A 20 -4.50 -7.55 -17.57
CA GLN A 20 -5.83 -6.92 -17.50
C GLN A 20 -5.86 -5.68 -16.58
N VAL A 21 -4.74 -4.89 -16.50
CA VAL A 21 -4.73 -3.65 -15.74
C VAL A 21 -5.76 -2.66 -16.30
N THR A 22 -6.41 -1.92 -15.41
CA THR A 22 -7.47 -0.99 -15.77
C THR A 22 -7.05 0.47 -15.62
N ALA A 23 -7.65 1.31 -16.43
CA ALA A 23 -7.71 2.77 -16.26
C ALA A 23 -9.11 3.24 -16.56
N SER A 24 -9.51 4.40 -16.03
CA SER A 24 -10.87 4.88 -16.21
C SER A 24 -10.90 6.37 -16.55
N LEU A 25 -11.82 6.77 -17.43
CA LEU A 25 -12.13 8.15 -17.73
C LEU A 25 -13.52 8.49 -17.20
N ILE A 26 -13.59 9.46 -16.32
CA ILE A 26 -14.83 10.05 -15.79
C ILE A 26 -15.02 11.41 -16.47
N VAL A 27 -16.17 11.61 -17.11
CA VAL A 27 -16.54 12.88 -17.75
C VAL A 27 -17.40 13.69 -16.78
N SER A 28 -17.01 14.94 -16.54
CA SER A 28 -17.76 15.87 -15.68
C SER A 28 -17.91 17.21 -16.39
N GLY A 29 -19.07 17.44 -17.01
CA GLY A 29 -19.28 18.59 -17.90
C GLY A 29 -18.32 18.55 -19.09
N SER A 30 -17.45 19.56 -19.20
CA SER A 30 -16.46 19.69 -20.28
C SER A 30 -15.08 19.11 -19.94
N VAL A 31 -14.85 18.65 -18.72
CA VAL A 31 -13.55 18.16 -18.24
C VAL A 31 -13.54 16.66 -18.01
N GLY A 32 -12.37 16.04 -18.15
CA GLY A 32 -12.13 14.64 -17.81
C GLY A 32 -11.33 14.47 -16.54
N ILE A 33 -11.59 13.38 -15.83
CA ILE A 33 -10.78 12.88 -14.73
C ILE A 33 -10.35 11.47 -15.10
N LEU A 34 -9.05 11.18 -15.00
CA LEU A 34 -8.55 9.83 -15.15
C LEU A 34 -8.27 9.21 -13.78
N VAL A 35 -8.61 7.94 -13.63
CA VAL A 35 -8.12 7.09 -12.57
C VAL A 35 -7.18 6.08 -13.25
N ASP A 36 -5.89 6.21 -12.95
CA ASP A 36 -4.77 5.52 -13.60
C ASP A 36 -4.64 5.74 -15.12
N THR A 37 -3.62 5.19 -15.76
CA THR A 37 -3.26 5.61 -17.13
C THR A 37 -2.79 4.51 -18.06
N LEU A 38 -2.67 3.26 -17.62
CA LEU A 38 -2.09 2.12 -18.33
C LEU A 38 -0.57 2.24 -18.58
N PRO A 39 0.15 1.12 -18.80
CA PRO A 39 1.60 1.14 -18.96
C PRO A 39 2.06 1.52 -20.37
N PHE A 40 1.30 1.12 -21.40
CA PHE A 40 1.76 1.24 -22.78
C PHE A 40 1.20 2.48 -23.49
N PRO A 41 2.07 3.30 -24.12
CA PRO A 41 1.65 4.49 -24.86
C PRO A 41 0.60 4.20 -25.94
N SER A 42 0.69 3.07 -26.64
CA SER A 42 -0.26 2.67 -27.68
C SER A 42 -1.69 2.48 -27.18
N GLU A 43 -1.86 2.01 -25.93
CA GLU A 43 -3.18 1.89 -25.28
C GLU A 43 -3.63 3.25 -24.72
N THR A 44 -2.74 3.99 -24.05
CA THR A 44 -3.10 5.30 -23.47
C THR A 44 -3.46 6.35 -24.53
N VAL A 45 -2.90 6.28 -25.73
CA VAL A 45 -3.30 7.15 -26.87
C VAL A 45 -4.78 6.99 -27.19
N GLN A 46 -5.36 5.79 -27.09
CA GLN A 46 -6.79 5.56 -27.33
C GLN A 46 -7.64 6.24 -26.24
N ILE A 47 -7.18 6.21 -24.98
CA ILE A 47 -7.81 6.97 -23.89
C ILE A 47 -7.76 8.48 -24.20
N ALA A 48 -6.61 8.99 -24.63
CA ALA A 48 -6.45 10.39 -24.97
C ALA A 48 -7.35 10.83 -26.16
N MET A 49 -7.54 9.95 -27.15
CA MET A 49 -8.46 10.21 -28.26
C MET A 49 -9.91 10.31 -27.79
N LEU A 50 -10.36 9.39 -26.93
CA LEU A 50 -11.71 9.46 -26.36
C LEU A 50 -11.87 10.70 -25.46
N ALA A 51 -10.89 11.00 -24.62
CA ALA A 51 -10.90 12.19 -23.77
C ALA A 51 -11.05 13.48 -24.58
N ARG A 52 -10.33 13.63 -25.69
CA ARG A 52 -10.47 14.79 -26.62
C ARG A 52 -11.88 14.91 -27.19
N LYS A 53 -12.53 13.78 -27.47
CA LYS A 53 -13.91 13.76 -28.01
C LYS A 53 -14.96 14.09 -26.95
N ARG A 54 -14.76 13.62 -25.71
CA ARG A 54 -15.77 13.71 -24.63
C ARG A 54 -15.55 14.90 -23.70
N CYS A 55 -14.34 15.41 -23.59
CA CYS A 55 -13.94 16.45 -22.66
C CYS A 55 -13.29 17.60 -23.45
N PRO A 56 -14.06 18.56 -23.97
CA PRO A 56 -13.54 19.69 -24.76
C PRO A 56 -12.46 20.51 -24.04
N ASP A 57 -12.54 20.65 -22.71
CA ASP A 57 -11.55 21.35 -21.89
C ASP A 57 -10.40 20.44 -21.43
N GLY A 58 -10.40 19.19 -21.93
CA GLY A 58 -9.35 18.20 -21.69
C GLY A 58 -9.45 17.48 -20.34
N VAL A 59 -8.41 16.69 -20.04
CA VAL A 59 -8.27 16.00 -18.76
C VAL A 59 -7.68 16.99 -17.74
N ARG A 60 -8.45 17.26 -16.68
CA ARG A 60 -8.07 18.18 -15.61
C ARG A 60 -7.30 17.51 -14.50
N PHE A 61 -7.71 16.31 -14.10
CA PHE A 61 -7.08 15.55 -13.03
C PHE A 61 -6.73 14.14 -13.48
N ILE A 62 -5.63 13.62 -12.96
CA ILE A 62 -5.28 12.20 -12.98
C ILE A 62 -5.13 11.79 -11.52
N ILE A 63 -5.74 10.69 -11.13
CA ILE A 63 -5.59 10.12 -9.80
C ILE A 63 -4.79 8.83 -9.97
N TYR A 64 -3.59 8.77 -9.36
CA TYR A 64 -2.83 7.52 -9.28
C TYR A 64 -3.31 6.73 -8.06
N THR A 65 -3.73 5.50 -8.28
CA THR A 65 -4.12 4.60 -7.19
C THR A 65 -2.91 3.97 -6.49
N GLY A 66 -1.73 3.99 -7.12
CA GLY A 66 -0.46 3.52 -6.59
C GLY A 66 0.72 4.03 -7.40
N HIS A 67 1.93 3.62 -7.04
CA HIS A 67 3.18 4.04 -7.71
C HIS A 67 3.62 3.10 -8.83
N GLU A 68 2.96 1.96 -9.02
CA GLU A 68 3.42 0.95 -9.97
C GLU A 68 3.27 1.44 -11.42
N ALA A 69 4.16 0.94 -12.28
CA ALA A 69 4.37 1.43 -13.64
C ALA A 69 3.10 1.44 -14.50
N ASP A 70 2.28 0.43 -14.32
CA ASP A 70 1.05 0.19 -15.06
C ASP A 70 -0.08 1.16 -14.71
N HIS A 71 0.02 1.86 -13.58
CA HIS A 71 -0.91 2.91 -13.18
C HIS A 71 -0.46 4.31 -13.64
N VAL A 72 0.86 4.54 -13.81
CA VAL A 72 1.40 5.90 -13.91
C VAL A 72 2.03 6.26 -15.27
N TYR A 73 2.49 5.29 -16.06
CA TYR A 73 3.32 5.57 -17.24
C TYR A 73 2.58 6.34 -18.34
N GLY A 74 1.28 6.16 -18.51
CA GLY A 74 0.51 6.85 -19.55
C GLY A 74 0.27 8.34 -19.28
N ALA A 75 0.51 8.82 -18.06
CA ALA A 75 0.19 10.21 -17.68
C ALA A 75 0.90 11.28 -18.52
N PHE A 76 2.03 10.98 -19.15
CA PHE A 76 2.77 11.93 -19.98
C PHE A 76 1.97 12.42 -21.20
N LEU A 77 0.95 11.68 -21.63
CA LEU A 77 0.05 12.07 -22.72
C LEU A 77 -0.95 13.17 -22.33
N PHE A 78 -1.04 13.49 -21.04
CA PHE A 78 -1.95 14.51 -20.50
C PHE A 78 -1.16 15.62 -19.76
N PRO A 79 -0.29 16.37 -20.46
CA PRO A 79 0.70 17.25 -19.80
C PRO A 79 0.08 18.39 -18.99
N LYS A 80 -1.18 18.76 -19.24
CA LYS A 80 -1.89 19.83 -18.54
C LYS A 80 -2.67 19.32 -17.31
N ALA A 81 -2.83 18.01 -17.15
CA ALA A 81 -3.57 17.46 -16.03
C ALA A 81 -2.77 17.58 -14.73
N GLU A 82 -3.46 17.95 -13.65
CA GLU A 82 -2.92 17.87 -12.29
C GLU A 82 -3.00 16.43 -11.79
N ILE A 83 -1.99 15.98 -11.05
CA ILE A 83 -1.93 14.59 -10.57
C ILE A 83 -2.14 14.55 -9.06
N ILE A 84 -3.09 13.72 -8.63
CA ILE A 84 -3.42 13.47 -7.24
C ILE A 84 -2.97 12.06 -6.89
N ALA A 85 -2.27 11.86 -5.77
CA ALA A 85 -1.84 10.56 -5.30
C ALA A 85 -1.59 10.54 -3.78
N HIS A 86 -1.20 9.39 -3.24
CA HIS A 86 -0.66 9.33 -1.88
C HIS A 86 0.74 10.00 -1.83
N GLU A 87 1.10 10.58 -0.68
CA GLU A 87 2.42 11.21 -0.50
C GLU A 87 3.55 10.21 -0.76
N MET A 88 3.43 8.99 -0.26
CA MET A 88 4.40 7.92 -0.52
C MET A 88 4.54 7.56 -2.01
N THR A 89 3.47 7.64 -2.80
CA THR A 89 3.54 7.48 -4.26
C THR A 89 4.53 8.47 -4.85
N ARG A 90 4.41 9.75 -4.48
CA ARG A 90 5.33 10.80 -4.95
C ARG A 90 6.77 10.53 -4.53
N GLU A 91 6.99 10.12 -3.29
CA GLU A 91 8.33 9.83 -2.76
C GLU A 91 8.96 8.63 -3.49
N ILE A 92 8.23 7.52 -3.63
CA ILE A 92 8.71 6.32 -4.32
C ILE A 92 9.04 6.62 -5.79
N LEU A 93 8.16 7.34 -6.49
CA LEU A 93 8.40 7.72 -7.88
C LEU A 93 9.62 8.63 -8.02
N ARG A 94 9.82 9.58 -7.10
CA ARG A 94 10.99 10.48 -7.07
C ARG A 94 12.29 9.70 -6.82
N GLU A 95 12.28 8.76 -5.89
CA GLU A 95 13.48 8.05 -5.47
C GLU A 95 13.89 6.93 -6.42
N ARG A 96 12.92 6.19 -6.96
CA ARG A 96 13.15 4.95 -7.73
C ARG A 96 12.49 4.94 -9.10
N GLY A 97 11.39 5.68 -9.29
CA GLY A 97 10.56 5.61 -10.48
C GLY A 97 11.30 5.98 -11.77
N PHE A 98 12.15 7.00 -11.74
CA PHE A 98 12.93 7.40 -12.92
C PHE A 98 13.93 6.32 -13.33
N ALA A 99 14.68 5.76 -12.39
CA ALA A 99 15.62 4.68 -12.68
C ALA A 99 14.91 3.41 -13.14
N ALA A 100 13.75 3.09 -12.55
CA ALA A 100 12.93 1.95 -12.95
C ALA A 100 12.39 2.13 -14.38
N LEU A 101 11.96 3.33 -14.76
CA LEU A 101 11.50 3.63 -16.11
C LEU A 101 12.64 3.48 -17.12
N GLU A 102 13.83 4.03 -16.87
CA GLU A 102 14.96 3.88 -17.80
C GLU A 102 15.32 2.40 -18.03
N LYS A 103 15.35 1.59 -16.96
CA LYS A 103 15.53 0.14 -17.08
C LYS A 103 14.40 -0.55 -17.86
N ALA A 104 13.15 -0.10 -17.69
CA ALA A 104 12.02 -0.65 -18.43
C ALA A 104 12.11 -0.31 -19.93
N LYS A 105 12.60 0.87 -20.30
CA LYS A 105 12.85 1.27 -21.71
C LYS A 105 13.87 0.38 -22.39
N GLU A 106 14.90 -0.08 -21.67
CA GLU A 106 15.88 -1.03 -22.21
C GLU A 106 15.22 -2.37 -22.59
N GLN A 107 14.21 -2.79 -21.83
CA GLN A 107 13.51 -4.06 -22.03
C GLN A 107 12.33 -3.93 -23.02
N SER A 108 11.74 -2.73 -23.15
CA SER A 108 10.58 -2.46 -23.98
C SER A 108 10.76 -1.11 -24.71
N PRO A 109 11.23 -1.14 -25.99
CA PRO A 109 11.44 0.08 -26.79
C PRO A 109 10.20 0.96 -26.96
N GLU A 110 9.00 0.40 -26.83
CA GLU A 110 7.73 1.12 -26.87
C GLU A 110 7.62 2.17 -25.76
N LEU A 111 8.31 1.95 -24.64
CA LEU A 111 8.32 2.88 -23.51
C LEU A 111 9.25 4.09 -23.73
N ALA A 112 10.04 4.14 -24.84
CA ALA A 112 10.96 5.24 -25.12
C ALA A 112 10.33 6.65 -25.01
N PRO A 113 9.09 6.92 -25.47
CA PRO A 113 8.47 8.23 -25.33
C PRO A 113 7.96 8.56 -23.94
N VAL A 114 7.86 7.57 -23.04
CA VAL A 114 7.31 7.75 -21.69
C VAL A 114 8.17 8.71 -20.88
N LYS A 115 7.49 9.65 -20.22
CA LYS A 115 8.08 10.60 -19.26
C LYS A 115 7.32 10.49 -17.96
N LEU A 116 8.01 10.07 -16.92
CA LEU A 116 7.40 9.94 -15.60
C LEU A 116 6.95 11.32 -15.09
N ARG A 117 5.70 11.40 -14.61
CA ARG A 117 5.13 12.59 -14.00
C ARG A 117 4.90 12.36 -12.53
N LEU A 118 5.41 13.27 -11.70
CA LEU A 118 5.19 13.20 -10.26
C LEU A 118 3.85 13.82 -9.88
N PRO A 119 3.16 13.31 -8.83
CA PRO A 119 1.97 13.93 -8.27
C PRO A 119 2.18 15.39 -7.87
N THR A 120 1.20 16.25 -8.17
CA THR A 120 1.18 17.67 -7.80
C THR A 120 0.42 17.90 -6.50
N PHE A 121 -0.64 17.14 -6.26
CA PHE A 121 -1.38 17.12 -5.01
C PHE A 121 -1.22 15.77 -4.33
N THR A 122 -0.99 15.78 -3.02
CA THR A 122 -0.82 14.55 -2.25
C THR A 122 -1.65 14.57 -0.99
N LEU A 123 -2.10 13.37 -0.56
CA LEU A 123 -2.64 13.13 0.77
C LEU A 123 -1.76 12.14 1.51
N SER A 124 -1.60 12.34 2.83
CA SER A 124 -0.87 11.41 3.71
C SER A 124 -1.80 10.63 4.64
N SER A 125 -3.04 11.11 4.84
CA SER A 125 -4.05 10.49 5.68
C SER A 125 -5.43 11.06 5.38
N GLY A 126 -6.50 10.39 5.83
CA GLY A 126 -7.86 10.85 5.62
C GLY A 126 -8.36 10.64 4.19
N SER A 127 -9.11 11.61 3.68
CA SER A 127 -9.63 11.62 2.30
C SER A 127 -9.61 13.01 1.68
N ILE A 128 -9.57 13.07 0.36
CA ILE A 128 -9.77 14.27 -0.45
C ILE A 128 -11.10 14.13 -1.18
N THR A 129 -11.94 15.16 -1.11
CA THR A 129 -13.17 15.21 -1.90
C THR A 129 -13.05 16.23 -3.02
N LEU A 130 -13.13 15.74 -4.25
CA LEU A 130 -13.23 16.58 -5.45
C LEU A 130 -14.73 16.78 -5.78
N ARG A 131 -15.18 18.03 -5.80
CA ARG A 131 -16.51 18.38 -6.28
C ARG A 131 -16.42 19.04 -7.64
N LEU A 132 -17.02 18.41 -8.61
CA LEU A 132 -17.04 18.82 -10.02
C LEU A 132 -18.49 18.87 -10.49
N PRO A 133 -18.81 19.50 -11.63
CA PRO A 133 -20.18 19.55 -12.15
C PRO A 133 -20.80 18.14 -12.26
N GLY A 134 -21.81 17.83 -11.44
CA GLY A 134 -22.53 16.56 -11.44
C GLY A 134 -21.74 15.35 -10.92
N LYS A 135 -20.53 15.52 -10.38
CA LYS A 135 -19.68 14.42 -9.90
C LYS A 135 -18.97 14.79 -8.59
N THR A 136 -19.07 13.90 -7.62
CA THR A 136 -18.33 13.97 -6.34
C THR A 136 -17.45 12.74 -6.21
N LEU A 137 -16.13 12.95 -6.21
CA LEU A 137 -15.14 11.89 -6.04
C LEU A 137 -14.51 11.99 -4.64
N GLU A 138 -14.59 10.93 -3.87
CA GLU A 138 -13.86 10.78 -2.61
C GLU A 138 -12.65 9.87 -2.82
N ILE A 139 -11.45 10.41 -2.61
CA ILE A 139 -10.18 9.73 -2.74
C ILE A 139 -9.70 9.42 -1.33
N PHE A 140 -9.47 8.15 -1.00
CA PHE A 140 -9.10 7.74 0.35
C PHE A 140 -8.08 6.60 0.38
N HIS A 141 -7.32 6.53 1.48
CA HIS A 141 -6.25 5.56 1.65
C HIS A 141 -6.79 4.14 1.90
N THR A 142 -6.28 3.18 1.12
CA THR A 142 -6.58 1.74 1.17
C THR A 142 -5.30 0.91 1.06
N PRO A 143 -4.40 0.99 2.06
CA PRO A 143 -3.12 0.31 2.01
C PRO A 143 -3.27 -1.19 2.09
N GLY A 144 -2.23 -1.90 1.64
CA GLY A 144 -2.12 -3.34 1.82
C GLY A 144 -1.48 -4.06 0.66
N HIS A 145 -1.89 -3.81 -0.59
CA HIS A 145 -1.14 -4.22 -1.77
C HIS A 145 0.23 -3.54 -1.80
N THR A 146 0.23 -2.24 -1.71
CA THR A 146 1.36 -1.40 -1.29
C THR A 146 0.92 -0.41 -0.22
N ALA A 147 1.87 0.26 0.43
CA ALA A 147 1.55 1.20 1.51
C ALA A 147 0.91 2.50 1.02
N ASP A 148 1.01 2.82 -0.27
CA ASP A 148 0.55 4.05 -0.90
C ASP A 148 -0.76 3.91 -1.69
N CYS A 149 -1.43 2.75 -1.61
CA CYS A 149 -2.66 2.51 -2.37
C CYS A 149 -3.80 3.45 -1.98
N LEU A 150 -4.48 3.97 -3.00
CA LEU A 150 -5.69 4.77 -2.89
C LEU A 150 -6.86 4.10 -3.61
N SER A 151 -8.06 4.36 -3.13
CA SER A 151 -9.30 4.08 -3.86
C SER A 151 -10.10 5.36 -4.07
N VAL A 152 -10.91 5.39 -5.12
CA VAL A 152 -11.71 6.56 -5.52
C VAL A 152 -13.18 6.15 -5.60
N LEU A 153 -14.02 6.75 -4.77
CA LEU A 153 -15.47 6.56 -4.79
C LEU A 153 -16.14 7.67 -5.58
N LEU A 154 -16.85 7.33 -6.64
CA LEU A 154 -17.78 8.21 -7.32
C LEU A 154 -19.16 8.05 -6.68
N HIS A 155 -19.58 9.07 -5.92
CA HIS A 155 -20.75 8.99 -5.05
C HIS A 155 -22.06 8.83 -5.82
N GLU A 156 -22.26 9.59 -6.89
CA GLU A 156 -23.52 9.61 -7.65
C GLU A 156 -23.84 8.24 -8.27
N GLU A 157 -22.81 7.49 -8.62
CA GLU A 157 -22.96 6.18 -9.27
C GLU A 157 -22.65 5.01 -8.32
N ARG A 158 -22.24 5.31 -7.07
CA ARG A 158 -21.79 4.33 -6.08
C ARG A 158 -20.76 3.36 -6.68
N LEU A 159 -19.89 3.92 -7.49
CA LEU A 159 -18.84 3.21 -8.22
C LEU A 159 -17.49 3.44 -7.54
N LEU A 160 -16.79 2.36 -7.20
CA LEU A 160 -15.47 2.41 -6.60
C LEU A 160 -14.41 2.02 -7.63
N PHE A 161 -13.43 2.89 -7.84
CA PHE A 161 -12.17 2.55 -8.51
C PHE A 161 -11.19 2.16 -7.40
N ALA A 162 -10.93 0.89 -7.28
CA ALA A 162 -10.23 0.35 -6.12
C ALA A 162 -8.71 0.25 -6.29
N GLY A 163 -8.19 0.45 -7.53
CA GLY A 163 -6.81 0.13 -7.83
C GLY A 163 -6.48 -1.30 -7.39
N ASP A 164 -5.24 -1.56 -7.07
CA ASP A 164 -4.76 -2.89 -6.70
C ASP A 164 -5.16 -3.34 -5.29
N THR A 165 -5.90 -2.49 -4.56
CA THR A 165 -6.54 -2.92 -3.32
C THR A 165 -7.55 -4.03 -3.58
N VAL A 166 -8.24 -4.01 -4.75
CA VAL A 166 -9.12 -5.09 -5.20
C VAL A 166 -8.62 -5.60 -6.54
N MET A 167 -8.25 -6.86 -6.60
CA MET A 167 -7.76 -7.55 -7.79
C MET A 167 -8.42 -8.92 -7.91
N GLY A 168 -8.47 -9.48 -9.12
CA GLY A 168 -8.95 -10.85 -9.33
C GLY A 168 -8.19 -11.89 -8.47
N LEU A 169 -6.88 -11.69 -8.28
CA LEU A 169 -6.03 -12.38 -7.32
C LEU A 169 -5.27 -11.32 -6.50
N PRO A 170 -5.45 -11.26 -5.16
CA PRO A 170 -4.70 -10.30 -4.33
C PRO A 170 -3.20 -10.48 -4.48
N SER A 171 -2.46 -9.39 -4.68
CA SER A 171 -1.00 -9.37 -4.65
C SER A 171 -0.51 -8.87 -3.29
N ILE A 172 0.28 -9.71 -2.60
CA ILE A 172 0.81 -9.43 -1.25
C ILE A 172 2.33 -9.53 -1.20
N VAL A 173 2.99 -9.46 -2.37
CA VAL A 173 4.45 -9.63 -2.49
C VAL A 173 5.19 -8.51 -1.75
N ASN A 174 4.84 -7.26 -2.05
CA ASN A 174 5.48 -6.06 -1.51
C ASN A 174 4.67 -5.37 -0.41
N GLY A 175 3.50 -5.93 -0.06
CA GLY A 175 2.53 -5.30 0.81
C GLY A 175 2.41 -5.93 2.19
N ASP A 176 1.37 -5.52 2.88
CA ASP A 176 0.97 -6.02 4.19
C ASP A 176 -0.39 -6.73 4.07
N PRO A 177 -0.45 -8.07 4.22
CA PRO A 177 -1.69 -8.84 4.11
C PRO A 177 -2.76 -8.42 5.11
N GLU A 178 -2.36 -8.04 6.34
CA GLU A 178 -3.33 -7.63 7.36
C GLU A 178 -3.94 -6.27 7.05
N GLN A 179 -3.13 -5.31 6.57
CA GLN A 179 -3.64 -4.03 6.09
C GLN A 179 -4.54 -4.20 4.86
N LEU A 180 -4.18 -5.12 3.95
CA LEU A 180 -5.00 -5.41 2.78
C LEU A 180 -6.38 -5.96 3.19
N LYS A 181 -6.44 -6.90 4.14
CA LYS A 181 -7.70 -7.41 4.67
C LYS A 181 -8.56 -6.30 5.28
N GLN A 182 -7.96 -5.41 6.09
CA GLN A 182 -8.65 -4.27 6.68
C GLN A 182 -9.19 -3.31 5.60
N SER A 183 -8.44 -3.06 4.53
CA SER A 183 -8.88 -2.25 3.40
C SER A 183 -10.05 -2.91 2.65
N LEU A 184 -9.99 -4.23 2.42
CA LEU A 184 -11.09 -5.00 1.81
C LEU A 184 -12.36 -5.00 2.68
N GLU A 185 -12.22 -5.13 4.01
CA GLU A 185 -13.34 -5.05 4.96
C GLU A 185 -13.97 -3.64 4.95
N LYS A 186 -13.13 -2.59 4.94
CA LYS A 186 -13.59 -1.20 4.80
C LYS A 186 -14.40 -1.02 3.52
N ILE A 187 -13.90 -1.51 2.37
CA ILE A 187 -14.61 -1.45 1.09
C ILE A 187 -15.92 -2.24 1.15
N SER A 188 -15.92 -3.43 1.78
CA SER A 188 -17.12 -4.27 1.93
C SER A 188 -18.24 -3.60 2.75
N SER A 189 -17.89 -2.61 3.60
CA SER A 189 -18.85 -1.84 4.38
C SER A 189 -19.51 -0.69 3.58
N LEU A 190 -18.96 -0.34 2.43
CA LEU A 190 -19.51 0.72 1.58
C LEU A 190 -20.75 0.25 0.80
N SER A 191 -21.64 1.19 0.52
CA SER A 191 -22.85 0.93 -0.28
C SER A 191 -22.53 1.11 -1.76
N LEU A 192 -21.99 0.08 -2.41
CA LEU A 192 -21.51 0.14 -3.79
C LEU A 192 -22.47 -0.58 -4.75
N ASP A 193 -22.53 -0.09 -5.99
CA ASP A 193 -23.20 -0.76 -7.11
C ASP A 193 -22.19 -1.49 -8.01
N SER A 194 -20.95 -1.03 -8.07
CA SER A 194 -19.86 -1.75 -8.76
C SER A 194 -18.48 -1.36 -8.24
N ILE A 195 -17.49 -2.23 -8.48
CA ILE A 195 -16.07 -2.00 -8.21
C ILE A 195 -15.29 -2.23 -9.50
N ILE A 196 -14.49 -1.22 -9.87
CA ILE A 196 -13.45 -1.35 -10.89
C ILE A 196 -12.18 -1.79 -10.17
N GLN A 197 -11.73 -2.99 -10.49
CA GLN A 197 -10.49 -3.57 -9.95
C GLN A 197 -9.27 -2.90 -10.59
N GLY A 198 -8.12 -2.91 -9.92
CA GLY A 198 -6.85 -2.53 -10.57
C GLY A 198 -6.53 -3.46 -11.73
N HIS A 199 -6.80 -4.75 -11.55
CA HIS A 199 -6.63 -5.78 -12.58
C HIS A 199 -7.83 -6.72 -12.61
N GLY A 200 -8.41 -6.93 -13.79
CA GLY A 200 -9.53 -7.85 -14.02
C GLY A 200 -10.82 -7.16 -14.42
N GLU A 201 -11.91 -7.88 -14.34
CA GLU A 201 -13.24 -7.44 -14.75
C GLU A 201 -13.95 -6.61 -13.68
N ILE A 202 -14.99 -5.88 -14.09
CA ILE A 202 -15.83 -5.13 -13.16
C ILE A 202 -16.58 -6.10 -12.23
N ILE A 203 -16.58 -5.82 -10.93
CA ILE A 203 -17.39 -6.55 -9.95
C ILE A 203 -18.72 -5.83 -9.80
N LEU A 204 -19.82 -6.52 -10.09
CA LEU A 204 -21.18 -5.98 -10.00
C LEU A 204 -21.76 -6.15 -8.60
N LYS A 205 -22.75 -5.34 -8.24
CA LYS A 205 -23.38 -5.24 -6.91
C LYS A 205 -23.64 -6.59 -6.23
N GLY A 206 -24.19 -7.56 -6.96
CA GLY A 206 -24.53 -8.88 -6.43
C GLY A 206 -23.32 -9.72 -6.05
N GLU A 207 -22.15 -9.40 -6.57
CA GLU A 207 -20.91 -10.18 -6.44
C GLU A 207 -19.91 -9.57 -5.47
N ILE A 208 -20.07 -8.28 -5.13
CA ILE A 208 -19.08 -7.50 -4.36
C ILE A 208 -18.71 -8.22 -3.06
N LYS A 209 -19.68 -8.52 -2.21
CA LYS A 209 -19.43 -9.12 -0.90
C LYS A 209 -18.74 -10.49 -1.00
N ASP A 210 -19.15 -11.30 -1.97
CA ASP A 210 -18.58 -12.62 -2.16
C ASP A 210 -17.20 -12.57 -2.78
N SER A 211 -16.95 -11.62 -3.69
CA SER A 211 -15.63 -11.40 -4.27
C SER A 211 -14.62 -10.96 -3.21
N LEU A 212 -14.97 -9.94 -2.40
CA LEU A 212 -14.08 -9.45 -1.34
C LEU A 212 -13.84 -10.52 -0.27
N ARG A 213 -14.86 -11.29 0.11
CA ARG A 213 -14.70 -12.41 1.05
C ARG A 213 -13.78 -13.50 0.50
N ARG A 214 -13.87 -13.84 -0.79
CA ARG A 214 -12.96 -14.81 -1.42
C ARG A 214 -11.51 -14.31 -1.43
N GLN A 215 -11.29 -13.02 -1.65
CA GLN A 215 -9.96 -12.42 -1.59
C GLN A 215 -9.35 -12.49 -0.18
N ILE A 216 -10.12 -12.14 0.85
CA ILE A 216 -9.70 -12.29 2.26
C ILE A 216 -9.42 -13.77 2.56
N GLY A 217 -10.33 -14.66 2.17
CA GLY A 217 -10.18 -16.11 2.38
C GLY A 217 -8.94 -16.69 1.70
N TYR A 218 -8.57 -16.20 0.51
CA TYR A 218 -7.34 -16.57 -0.17
C TYR A 218 -6.09 -16.17 0.66
N ILE A 219 -6.05 -14.95 1.16
CA ILE A 219 -4.92 -14.45 1.98
C ILE A 219 -4.76 -15.32 3.23
N ASP A 220 -5.86 -15.59 3.95
CA ASP A 220 -5.83 -16.40 5.15
C ASP A 220 -5.47 -17.87 4.87
N SER A 221 -6.01 -18.44 3.79
CA SER A 221 -5.72 -19.82 3.38
C SER A 221 -4.25 -19.99 3.03
N LEU A 222 -3.68 -19.06 2.25
CA LEU A 222 -2.26 -19.09 1.88
C LEU A 222 -1.38 -18.95 3.11
N HIS A 223 -1.66 -17.99 4.00
CA HIS A 223 -0.95 -17.80 5.26
C HIS A 223 -0.92 -19.10 6.08
N ASN A 224 -2.09 -19.70 6.32
CA ASN A 224 -2.23 -20.91 7.15
C ASN A 224 -1.51 -22.12 6.55
N LYS A 225 -1.52 -22.29 5.23
CA LYS A 225 -0.83 -23.38 4.55
C LYS A 225 0.69 -23.23 4.61
N ILE A 226 1.20 -22.02 4.40
CA ILE A 226 2.62 -21.71 4.51
C ILE A 226 3.09 -21.85 5.96
N GLN A 227 2.30 -21.43 6.95
CA GLN A 227 2.63 -21.60 8.35
C GLN A 227 2.78 -23.10 8.70
N LYS A 228 1.81 -23.93 8.31
CA LYS A 228 1.88 -25.38 8.52
C LYS A 228 3.10 -26.00 7.82
N LEU A 229 3.43 -25.56 6.62
CA LEU A 229 4.62 -26.00 5.89
C LEU A 229 5.90 -25.72 6.71
N ILE A 230 6.05 -24.50 7.25
CA ILE A 230 7.20 -24.11 8.07
C ILE A 230 7.25 -24.89 9.39
N GLU A 231 6.11 -25.17 10.01
CA GLU A 231 6.01 -25.94 11.24
C GLU A 231 6.41 -27.41 11.05
N SER A 232 6.12 -27.98 9.88
CA SER A 232 6.54 -29.34 9.49
C SER A 232 7.97 -29.41 8.97
N GLY A 233 8.72 -28.30 8.93
CA GLY A 233 10.10 -28.25 8.46
C GLY A 233 10.25 -28.16 6.94
N GLY A 234 9.18 -27.85 6.22
CA GLY A 234 9.21 -27.66 4.77
C GLY A 234 10.03 -26.45 4.34
N SER A 235 10.63 -26.54 3.16
CA SER A 235 11.50 -25.53 2.59
C SER A 235 10.73 -24.43 1.85
N ARG A 236 11.45 -23.36 1.49
CA ARG A 236 10.91 -22.28 0.64
C ARG A 236 10.45 -22.80 -0.73
N ASP A 237 11.15 -23.77 -1.31
CA ASP A 237 10.78 -24.32 -2.60
C ASP A 237 9.52 -25.19 -2.51
N ASP A 238 9.26 -25.85 -1.38
CA ASP A 238 8.02 -26.59 -1.16
C ASP A 238 6.79 -25.68 -1.13
N ALA A 239 6.97 -24.39 -0.83
CA ALA A 239 5.88 -23.42 -0.90
C ALA A 239 5.30 -23.25 -2.32
N ARG A 240 6.09 -23.55 -3.38
CA ARG A 240 5.65 -23.52 -4.79
C ARG A 240 4.63 -24.61 -5.12
N ALA A 241 4.59 -25.68 -4.33
CA ALA A 241 3.67 -26.80 -4.53
C ALA A 241 2.25 -26.50 -4.02
N ILE A 242 2.07 -25.45 -3.22
CA ILE A 242 0.74 -24.97 -2.81
C ILE A 242 0.09 -24.32 -4.03
N THR A 243 -1.07 -24.83 -4.46
CA THR A 243 -1.75 -24.32 -5.65
C THR A 243 -2.77 -23.23 -5.31
N ILE A 244 -3.09 -22.41 -6.30
CA ILE A 244 -4.07 -21.34 -6.17
C ILE A 244 -5.46 -21.88 -5.81
N GLU A 245 -5.84 -23.04 -6.37
CA GLU A 245 -7.12 -23.71 -6.08
C GLU A 245 -7.20 -24.19 -4.64
N GLN A 246 -6.09 -24.65 -4.08
CA GLN A 246 -6.02 -25.00 -2.67
C GLN A 246 -6.23 -23.79 -1.75
N CYS A 247 -6.04 -22.58 -2.28
CA CYS A 247 -6.28 -21.32 -1.57
C CYS A 247 -7.65 -20.69 -1.91
N GLY A 248 -8.49 -21.37 -2.70
CA GLY A 248 -9.88 -20.98 -2.95
C GLY A 248 -10.11 -20.04 -4.12
N LEU A 249 -9.10 -19.82 -4.99
CA LEU A 249 -9.22 -19.04 -6.22
C LEU A 249 -8.89 -19.88 -7.46
N SER A 250 -9.14 -19.34 -8.64
CA SER A 250 -8.93 -20.01 -9.92
C SER A 250 -7.66 -19.54 -10.62
N ARG A 251 -6.97 -20.47 -11.31
CA ARG A 251 -5.78 -20.17 -12.11
C ARG A 251 -6.05 -19.41 -13.41
N VAL A 252 -7.31 -19.34 -13.85
CA VAL A 252 -7.66 -18.68 -15.12
C VAL A 252 -7.79 -17.16 -15.01
N LEU A 253 -7.62 -16.61 -13.83
CA LEU A 253 -7.70 -15.17 -13.59
C LEU A 253 -6.55 -14.41 -14.26
N LEU A 254 -6.74 -13.10 -14.48
CA LEU A 254 -5.72 -12.15 -14.93
C LEU A 254 -5.02 -12.56 -16.24
N GLY A 255 -5.78 -13.08 -17.20
CA GLY A 255 -5.20 -13.44 -18.50
C GLY A 255 -4.13 -14.54 -18.45
N GLY A 256 -4.17 -15.40 -17.40
CA GLY A 256 -3.26 -16.53 -17.24
C GLY A 256 -2.00 -16.26 -16.39
N ILE A 257 -1.79 -15.05 -15.89
CA ILE A 257 -0.63 -14.75 -15.01
C ILE A 257 -0.89 -15.08 -13.53
N ALA A 258 -2.11 -15.48 -13.18
CA ALA A 258 -2.51 -15.77 -11.80
C ALA A 258 -1.60 -16.81 -11.11
N VAL A 259 -1.15 -17.84 -11.83
CA VAL A 259 -0.24 -18.86 -11.28
C VAL A 259 1.13 -18.27 -10.90
N GLN A 260 1.65 -17.37 -11.72
CA GLN A 260 2.92 -16.71 -11.45
C GLN A 260 2.82 -15.77 -10.25
N LEU A 261 1.75 -14.97 -10.17
CA LEU A 261 1.48 -14.08 -9.05
C LEU A 261 1.24 -14.87 -7.75
N HIS A 262 0.47 -15.96 -7.83
CA HIS A 262 0.26 -16.85 -6.68
C HIS A 262 1.59 -17.45 -6.16
N THR A 263 2.45 -17.91 -7.06
CA THR A 263 3.77 -18.41 -6.69
C THR A 263 4.60 -17.33 -5.99
N ALA A 264 4.59 -16.11 -6.49
CA ALA A 264 5.27 -14.97 -5.86
C ALA A 264 4.69 -14.69 -4.46
N ASN A 265 3.36 -14.70 -4.31
CA ASN A 265 2.66 -14.55 -3.02
C ASN A 265 3.07 -15.65 -2.03
N ALA A 266 3.15 -16.91 -2.47
CA ALA A 266 3.51 -18.04 -1.61
C ALA A 266 4.95 -17.89 -1.09
N LEU A 267 5.89 -17.53 -1.97
CA LEU A 267 7.30 -17.31 -1.60
C LEU A 267 7.45 -16.11 -0.66
N ALA A 268 6.78 -14.98 -0.96
CA ALA A 268 6.82 -13.80 -0.10
C ALA A 268 6.21 -14.07 1.29
N THR A 269 5.13 -14.84 1.35
CA THR A 269 4.51 -15.26 2.61
C THR A 269 5.44 -16.15 3.42
N TYR A 270 6.12 -17.10 2.77
CA TYR A 270 7.13 -17.95 3.43
C TYR A 270 8.25 -17.11 4.03
N ASP A 271 8.85 -16.24 3.23
CA ASP A 271 9.97 -15.38 3.65
C ASP A 271 9.56 -14.49 4.86
N ARG A 272 8.36 -13.89 4.81
CA ARG A 272 7.79 -13.07 5.89
C ARG A 272 7.61 -13.86 7.19
N LEU A 273 7.02 -15.05 7.12
CA LEU A 273 6.77 -15.89 8.32
C LEU A 273 8.07 -16.41 8.94
N VAL A 274 9.06 -16.79 8.12
CA VAL A 274 10.39 -17.18 8.62
C VAL A 274 11.09 -16.00 9.31
N ALA A 275 11.03 -14.81 8.73
CA ALA A 275 11.60 -13.59 9.34
C ALA A 275 10.94 -13.27 10.68
N GLN A 276 9.61 -13.35 10.78
CA GLN A 276 8.85 -13.15 12.02
C GLN A 276 9.24 -14.18 13.10
N LYS A 277 9.36 -15.46 12.74
CA LYS A 277 9.80 -16.54 13.65
C LYS A 277 11.19 -16.28 14.21
N ARG A 278 12.14 -15.85 13.38
CA ARG A 278 13.51 -15.49 13.77
C ARG A 278 13.53 -14.27 14.71
N ALA A 279 12.77 -13.23 14.39
CA ALA A 279 12.65 -12.03 15.22
C ALA A 279 12.06 -12.36 16.60
N GLY A 280 11.01 -13.18 16.67
CA GLY A 280 10.41 -13.63 17.90
C GLY A 280 11.36 -14.46 18.78
N GLN A 281 12.16 -15.36 18.18
CA GLN A 281 13.18 -16.12 18.89
C GLN A 281 14.30 -15.21 19.45
N SER A 282 14.73 -14.22 18.66
CA SER A 282 15.76 -13.26 19.08
C SER A 282 15.27 -12.38 20.25
N ALA A 283 14.01 -11.94 20.21
CA ALA A 283 13.39 -11.19 21.30
C ALA A 283 13.28 -12.01 22.60
N LYS A 284 12.85 -13.28 22.51
CA LYS A 284 12.80 -14.20 23.65
C LYS A 284 14.19 -14.44 24.27
N LYS A 285 15.25 -14.62 23.44
CA LYS A 285 16.62 -14.75 23.93
C LYS A 285 17.11 -13.50 24.66
N LYS A 286 16.82 -12.29 24.12
CA LYS A 286 17.20 -11.03 24.77
C LYS A 286 16.47 -10.86 26.10
N ALA A 287 15.17 -11.18 26.17
CA ALA A 287 14.40 -11.11 27.40
C ALA A 287 14.94 -12.09 28.48
N ALA A 288 15.29 -13.32 28.12
CA ALA A 288 15.86 -14.31 29.04
C ALA A 288 17.24 -13.86 29.61
N VAL A 289 18.10 -13.27 28.77
CA VAL A 289 19.39 -12.69 29.18
C VAL A 289 19.19 -11.52 30.14
N ASN A 290 18.23 -10.64 29.89
CA ASN A 290 17.94 -9.50 30.77
C ASN A 290 17.40 -9.97 32.13
N GLN A 291 16.51 -10.98 32.18
CA GLN A 291 16.02 -11.57 33.41
C GLN A 291 17.14 -12.25 34.21
N SER A 292 18.06 -12.95 33.57
CA SER A 292 19.21 -13.57 34.26
C SER A 292 20.18 -12.52 34.80
N ARG A 293 20.40 -11.40 34.10
CA ARG A 293 21.19 -10.26 34.61
C ARG A 293 20.52 -9.59 35.82
N ALA A 294 19.21 -9.36 35.78
CA ALA A 294 18.46 -8.78 36.89
C ALA A 294 18.52 -9.66 38.16
N LYS A 295 18.36 -10.99 37.99
CA LYS A 295 18.48 -11.95 39.10
C LYS A 295 19.90 -11.99 39.69
N ARG A 296 20.96 -11.83 38.91
CA ARG A 296 22.34 -11.76 39.41
C ARG A 296 22.62 -10.47 40.17
N SER A 297 22.05 -9.31 39.75
CA SER A 297 22.25 -8.05 40.45
C SER A 297 21.57 -8.03 41.84
N THR A 298 20.41 -8.66 42.00
CA THR A 298 19.71 -8.78 43.29
C THR A 298 20.43 -9.72 44.25
N THR A 299 21.09 -10.80 43.74
CA THR A 299 21.84 -11.74 44.61
C THR A 299 23.16 -11.14 45.11
N THR A 300 23.74 -10.17 44.40
CA THR A 300 25.00 -9.51 44.79
C THR A 300 24.77 -8.42 45.85
N GLN A 301 23.59 -7.80 45.90
CA GLN A 301 23.22 -6.84 46.94
C GLN A 301 22.92 -7.51 48.30
N HIS A 302 22.46 -8.76 48.32
CA HIS A 302 22.20 -9.48 49.58
C HIS A 302 23.48 -10.05 50.27
N LYS A 303 24.61 -10.09 49.57
CA LYS A 303 25.90 -10.56 50.16
C LYS A 303 26.80 -9.45 50.72
N LYS A 304 26.44 -8.16 50.58
CA LYS A 304 27.24 -7.02 51.12
C LYS A 304 26.70 -6.45 52.42
N GLY A 305 25.76 -7.10 53.11
CA GLY A 305 25.11 -6.63 54.32
C GLY A 305 25.43 -7.44 55.59
N LYS A 306 26.69 -7.81 55.82
CA LYS A 306 27.15 -8.25 57.17
C LYS A 306 28.62 -7.94 57.33
N ALA A 307 28.91 -6.81 57.97
CA ALA A 307 30.19 -6.55 58.61
C ALA A 307 29.88 -5.95 60.01
N PRO A 308 30.64 -6.30 61.05
CA PRO A 308 30.26 -6.07 62.45
C PRO A 308 30.54 -4.67 62.94
N ALA A 309 29.75 -4.25 63.89
CA ALA A 309 29.89 -3.03 64.65
C ALA A 309 31.17 -3.01 65.50
N ALA A 310 31.97 -1.96 65.40
CA ALA A 310 32.93 -1.59 66.48
C ALA A 310 32.91 -0.06 66.55
N GLY A 311 32.83 0.37 67.82
CA GLY A 311 32.42 1.66 68.29
C GLY A 311 33.47 2.76 68.34
N SER A 312 32.94 3.88 68.71
CA SER A 312 33.51 4.99 69.54
C SER A 312 33.99 6.26 68.81
N LYS A 313 33.34 7.32 69.30
CA LYS A 313 33.81 8.69 69.69
C LYS A 313 33.83 9.78 68.67
N GLU A 314 32.86 10.65 68.88
CA GLU A 314 32.91 12.11 69.11
C GLU A 314 34.09 12.88 68.54
N THR A 315 33.80 13.87 67.64
CA THR A 315 34.13 15.27 67.89
C THR A 315 33.36 16.18 66.93
N ALA A 316 32.69 17.15 67.49
CA ALA A 316 32.01 18.23 66.83
C ALA A 316 33.01 19.26 66.27
N LYS A 317 32.73 19.83 65.07
CA LYS A 317 33.06 21.25 64.81
C LYS A 317 32.17 21.84 63.71
N LYS A 318 31.58 22.96 64.11
CA LYS A 318 30.81 23.94 63.34
C LYS A 318 31.65 24.55 62.22
N SER A 319 31.06 24.90 61.08
CA SER A 319 31.02 26.27 60.56
C SER A 319 30.26 26.38 59.23
N LYS A 320 29.24 27.19 59.27
CA LYS A 320 28.89 28.38 58.45
C LYS A 320 28.58 28.23 56.98
N ALA A 321 27.37 28.63 56.75
CA ALA A 321 26.71 29.02 55.53
C ALA A 321 27.49 30.02 54.65
N THR A 322 27.27 29.95 53.32
CA THR A 322 27.20 31.15 52.49
C THR A 322 26.21 30.94 51.36
N VAL A 323 25.23 31.82 51.31
CA VAL A 323 24.21 32.04 50.31
C VAL A 323 24.83 32.87 49.17
N ALA A 324 24.58 32.55 47.94
CA ALA A 324 24.65 33.53 46.82
C ALA A 324 23.57 33.31 45.82
N LYS A 325 22.66 34.27 45.75
CA LYS A 325 21.69 34.58 44.68
C LYS A 325 22.39 35.22 43.53
N SER A 326 21.93 34.99 42.29
CA SER A 326 21.79 36.03 41.24
C SER A 326 21.14 35.40 40.02
N LYS A 327 19.97 35.80 39.70
CA LYS A 327 19.41 36.88 38.88
C LYS A 327 19.23 36.48 37.39
N ALA A 328 17.96 36.45 37.07
CA ALA A 328 17.38 36.46 35.74
C ALA A 328 17.89 37.62 34.87
N ARG A 329 17.94 37.42 33.56
CA ARG A 329 17.87 38.52 32.59
C ARG A 329 17.11 38.12 31.34
N THR A 330 15.94 38.70 31.22
CA THR A 330 15.10 38.85 30.07
C THR A 330 15.75 39.80 29.06
N THR A 331 15.74 39.51 27.78
CA THR A 331 15.75 40.57 26.77
C THR A 331 14.90 40.16 25.55
N LYS A 332 13.95 41.01 25.26
CA LYS A 332 13.11 41.14 24.07
C LYS A 332 13.83 41.83 22.93
N ARG A 333 13.24 41.67 21.71
CA ARG A 333 13.35 42.47 20.45
C ARG A 333 14.41 41.93 19.46
N LYS A 334 14.06 41.71 18.19
CA LYS A 334 13.13 42.37 17.24
C LYS A 334 12.51 41.33 16.30
#